data_f59cb9ca4c273080d46c547314c8d1b8
#
_entry.id   f59cb9ca4c273080d46c547314c8d1b8
#
_cell.length_a   1.000
_cell.length_b   1.000
_cell.length_c   1.000
_cell.angle_alpha   90.00
_cell.angle_beta   90.00
_cell.angle_gamma   90.00
#
_symmetry.space_group_name_H-M   'P 1'
#
loop_
_entity.id
_entity.type
_entity.pdbx_description
1 polymer ?
#
loop_
_entity_poly.entity_id
_entity_poly.type
_entity_poly.pdbx_seq_one_letter_code
_entity_poly.pdbx_strand_id
1 'polypeptide(L)'
;LRTIMGIMRPIRKAPGTKLVSYEAAVDGTLAGGTSVAEGDEIPLTKMKVEPKTYGDIEIAKYAKSVSVEAVAKYGADVAVEKTDEAFLVALQNKVLGDFYTFLNTGSLAVAATTWQQGLALAKGNVLDKFASMDRDVTEVVGFANILDFYGYLGDKEITTQTAFGLTYVQNFMGYSTLFLLPAKYIARNKVIAVPVENIDLYYIDPADSDFAKLGLNYTVQGETNLIGVHVDGDYSRATGDMYALMGMKLWAEYLDGIAVATITPAETKSTKTVKAEQ
;
A
#
# COMPACT_ATOMS: atom_id res chain seq x y z
N LEU A 1 4.97 3.56 -9.03
CA LEU A 1 4.74 2.17 -8.63
C LEU A 1 5.99 1.54 -8.01
N ARG A 2 7.18 1.66 -8.66
CA ARG A 2 8.45 1.07 -8.19
C ARG A 2 8.81 1.45 -6.74
N THR A 3 8.65 2.71 -6.35
CA THR A 3 8.94 3.19 -4.99
C THR A 3 8.05 2.52 -3.94
N ILE A 4 6.78 2.28 -4.29
CA ILE A 4 5.81 1.61 -3.40
C ILE A 4 6.09 0.11 -3.34
N MET A 5 6.56 -0.50 -4.42
CA MET A 5 7.01 -1.89 -4.43
C MET A 5 8.19 -2.15 -3.49
N GLY A 6 9.01 -1.12 -3.19
CA GLY A 6 10.08 -1.20 -2.19
C GLY A 6 9.60 -1.19 -0.74
N ILE A 7 8.34 -0.82 -0.49
CA ILE A 7 7.73 -0.83 0.85
C ILE A 7 7.02 -2.16 1.10
N MET A 8 6.53 -2.78 0.05
CA MET A 8 5.83 -4.06 0.06
C MET A 8 6.80 -5.20 -0.27
N ARG A 9 6.44 -6.40 0.14
CA ARG A 9 7.10 -7.63 -0.26
C ARG A 9 6.30 -8.26 -1.43
N PRO A 10 6.75 -8.14 -2.69
CA PRO A 10 6.04 -8.73 -3.83
C PRO A 10 6.27 -10.25 -3.87
N ILE A 11 5.17 -11.00 -3.88
CA ILE A 11 5.19 -12.46 -3.87
C ILE A 11 4.38 -12.97 -5.07
N ARG A 12 5.08 -13.54 -6.07
CA ARG A 12 4.43 -14.20 -7.20
C ARG A 12 3.74 -15.49 -6.75
N LYS A 13 2.51 -15.69 -7.20
CA LYS A 13 1.75 -16.92 -7.00
C LYS A 13 1.36 -17.53 -8.33
N ALA A 14 1.38 -18.85 -8.41
CA ALA A 14 0.85 -19.57 -9.57
C ALA A 14 -0.69 -19.48 -9.56
N PRO A 15 -1.33 -19.47 -10.75
CA PRO A 15 -2.78 -19.55 -10.85
C PRO A 15 -3.35 -20.74 -10.07
N GLY A 16 -4.49 -20.56 -9.40
CA GLY A 16 -5.12 -21.60 -8.57
C GLY A 16 -4.53 -21.81 -7.18
N THR A 17 -3.48 -21.06 -6.80
CA THR A 17 -2.89 -21.17 -5.46
C THR A 17 -3.76 -20.41 -4.45
N LYS A 18 -4.19 -21.09 -3.38
CA LYS A 18 -4.84 -20.44 -2.25
C LYS A 18 -3.82 -19.67 -1.42
N LEU A 19 -4.19 -18.48 -0.97
CA LEU A 19 -3.37 -17.67 -0.09
C LEU A 19 -3.58 -18.13 1.35
N VAL A 20 -2.58 -18.81 1.91
CA VAL A 20 -2.57 -19.27 3.29
C VAL A 20 -1.25 -18.84 3.93
N SER A 21 -1.32 -18.21 5.08
CA SER A 21 -0.17 -17.99 5.97
C SER A 21 -0.33 -18.87 7.21
N TYR A 22 0.78 -19.17 7.86
CA TYR A 22 0.79 -19.98 9.08
C TYR A 22 1.38 -19.14 10.20
N GLU A 23 0.64 -19.02 11.29
CA GLU A 23 1.13 -18.38 12.50
C GLU A 23 1.45 -19.46 13.54
N ALA A 24 2.67 -19.42 14.06
CA ALA A 24 3.10 -20.35 15.09
C ALA A 24 3.21 -19.61 16.44
N ALA A 25 2.61 -20.16 17.45
CA ALA A 25 2.68 -19.64 18.81
C ALA A 25 2.90 -20.77 19.83
N VAL A 26 3.42 -20.41 21.00
CA VAL A 26 3.51 -21.33 22.12
C VAL A 26 2.09 -21.63 22.63
N ASP A 27 1.74 -22.93 22.73
CA ASP A 27 0.45 -23.35 23.31
C ASP A 27 0.54 -23.28 24.85
N GLY A 28 0.16 -22.12 25.39
CA GLY A 28 0.28 -21.83 26.82
C GLY A 28 1.55 -21.09 27.20
N THR A 29 2.36 -21.65 28.07
CA THR A 29 3.65 -21.10 28.54
C THR A 29 4.81 -22.02 28.18
N LEU A 30 6.01 -21.44 28.12
CA LEU A 30 7.23 -22.24 27.97
C LEU A 30 7.34 -23.23 29.12
N ALA A 31 7.49 -24.51 28.78
CA ALA A 31 7.72 -25.56 29.77
C ALA A 31 9.20 -25.64 30.13
N GLY A 32 9.50 -25.98 31.38
CA GLY A 32 10.87 -26.08 31.87
C GLY A 32 11.37 -24.79 32.54
N GLY A 33 12.65 -24.46 32.34
CA GLY A 33 13.33 -23.35 32.97
C GLY A 33 13.99 -23.74 34.29
N THR A 34 14.13 -22.77 35.21
CA THR A 34 14.79 -22.99 36.50
C THR A 34 14.05 -23.91 37.46
N SER A 35 12.80 -24.29 37.13
CA SER A 35 11.99 -25.22 37.91
C SER A 35 12.33 -26.69 37.68
N VAL A 36 13.13 -27.02 36.64
CA VAL A 36 13.59 -28.37 36.37
C VAL A 36 14.82 -28.65 37.19
N ALA A 37 14.76 -29.68 38.08
CA ALA A 37 15.86 -30.05 38.95
C ALA A 37 16.97 -30.76 38.15
N GLU A 38 18.16 -30.84 38.74
CA GLU A 38 19.29 -31.52 38.17
C GLU A 38 18.99 -33.03 37.99
N GLY A 39 19.08 -33.50 36.73
CA GLY A 39 18.82 -34.90 36.39
C GLY A 39 17.34 -35.20 36.03
N ASP A 40 16.44 -34.22 36.15
CA ASP A 40 15.05 -34.40 35.74
C ASP A 40 14.85 -34.22 34.21
N GLU A 41 13.83 -34.87 33.67
CA GLU A 41 13.47 -34.75 32.27
C GLU A 41 12.94 -33.34 31.98
N ILE A 42 13.48 -32.68 30.94
CA ILE A 42 13.02 -31.35 30.48
C ILE A 42 11.67 -31.50 29.80
N PRO A 43 10.59 -30.86 30.32
CA PRO A 43 9.28 -30.94 29.70
C PRO A 43 9.27 -30.23 28.37
N LEU A 44 8.59 -30.83 27.38
CA LEU A 44 8.49 -30.29 26.02
C LEU A 44 7.43 -29.17 25.96
N THR A 45 7.82 -28.02 25.41
CA THR A 45 6.89 -26.96 25.09
C THR A 45 6.06 -27.31 23.84
N LYS A 46 4.75 -27.24 23.95
CA LYS A 46 3.87 -27.42 22.78
C LYS A 46 3.84 -26.15 21.94
N MET A 47 4.00 -26.34 20.64
CA MET A 47 3.79 -25.28 19.66
C MET A 47 2.49 -25.52 18.91
N LYS A 48 1.69 -24.48 18.73
CA LYS A 48 0.47 -24.48 17.95
C LYS A 48 0.71 -23.72 16.64
N VAL A 49 0.31 -24.32 15.54
CA VAL A 49 0.35 -23.67 14.22
C VAL A 49 -1.07 -23.49 13.73
N GLU A 50 -1.46 -22.24 13.46
CA GLU A 50 -2.77 -21.91 12.94
C GLU A 50 -2.68 -21.39 11.51
N PRO A 51 -3.42 -21.95 10.55
CA PRO A 51 -3.50 -21.44 9.21
C PRO A 51 -4.44 -20.23 9.16
N LYS A 52 -3.96 -19.12 8.58
CA LYS A 52 -4.79 -17.97 8.20
C LYS A 52 -5.02 -17.99 6.69
N THR A 53 -6.27 -18.18 6.26
CA THR A 53 -6.65 -18.21 4.85
C THR A 53 -7.11 -16.82 4.40
N TYR A 54 -6.56 -16.31 3.30
CA TYR A 54 -6.81 -14.95 2.81
C TYR A 54 -7.67 -14.91 1.54
N GLY A 55 -8.23 -16.03 1.15
CA GLY A 55 -9.02 -16.18 -0.08
C GLY A 55 -8.15 -16.24 -1.34
N ASP A 56 -8.77 -16.00 -2.48
CA ASP A 56 -8.13 -16.10 -3.78
C ASP A 56 -7.69 -14.73 -4.31
N ILE A 57 -6.78 -14.73 -5.28
CA ILE A 57 -6.40 -13.51 -5.99
C ILE A 57 -7.46 -13.24 -7.06
N GLU A 58 -8.12 -12.10 -6.96
CA GLU A 58 -9.10 -11.66 -7.96
C GLU A 58 -8.38 -11.10 -9.17
N ILE A 59 -8.85 -11.49 -10.35
CA ILE A 59 -8.31 -11.00 -11.63
C ILE A 59 -9.20 -9.86 -12.12
N ALA A 60 -8.62 -8.67 -12.21
CA ALA A 60 -9.23 -7.50 -12.81
C ALA A 60 -8.91 -7.45 -14.32
N LYS A 61 -9.94 -7.20 -15.12
CA LYS A 61 -9.86 -7.14 -16.59
C LYS A 61 -10.32 -5.76 -17.06
N TYR A 62 -9.55 -5.16 -17.93
CA TYR A 62 -9.86 -3.86 -18.52
C TYR A 62 -9.67 -3.94 -20.03
N ALA A 63 -10.42 -3.12 -20.76
CA ALA A 63 -10.26 -2.98 -22.19
C ALA A 63 -10.47 -1.53 -22.59
N LYS A 64 -9.80 -1.10 -23.66
CA LYS A 64 -10.09 0.12 -24.39
C LYS A 64 -10.18 -0.20 -25.89
N SER A 65 -10.93 0.59 -26.62
CA SER A 65 -11.12 0.44 -28.05
C SER A 65 -10.91 1.79 -28.76
N VAL A 66 -10.29 1.77 -29.92
CA VAL A 66 -10.11 2.93 -30.78
C VAL A 66 -10.65 2.61 -32.17
N SER A 67 -11.57 3.40 -32.67
CA SER A 67 -12.19 3.17 -33.97
C SER A 67 -11.38 3.78 -35.12
N VAL A 68 -11.58 3.25 -36.33
CA VAL A 68 -10.98 3.78 -37.56
C VAL A 68 -11.41 5.24 -37.82
N GLU A 69 -12.64 5.60 -37.44
CA GLU A 69 -13.14 6.98 -37.58
C GLU A 69 -12.38 7.94 -36.65
N ALA A 70 -12.01 7.50 -35.44
CA ALA A 70 -11.20 8.31 -34.54
C ALA A 70 -9.80 8.54 -35.10
N VAL A 71 -9.19 7.50 -35.70
CA VAL A 71 -7.89 7.62 -36.38
C VAL A 71 -7.99 8.53 -37.61
N ALA A 72 -9.05 8.41 -38.41
CA ALA A 72 -9.27 9.27 -39.57
C ALA A 72 -9.45 10.74 -39.19
N LYS A 73 -10.06 11.01 -38.01
CA LYS A 73 -10.34 12.37 -37.54
C LYS A 73 -9.16 13.03 -36.84
N TYR A 74 -8.41 12.29 -36.03
CA TYR A 74 -7.40 12.84 -35.13
C TYR A 74 -5.96 12.41 -35.48
N GLY A 75 -5.78 11.46 -36.39
CA GLY A 75 -4.50 10.81 -36.68
C GLY A 75 -4.17 9.69 -35.68
N ALA A 76 -3.29 8.78 -36.13
CA ALA A 76 -2.90 7.61 -35.29
C ALA A 76 -2.21 7.99 -34.00
N ASP A 77 -1.28 8.95 -34.01
CA ASP A 77 -0.52 9.39 -32.84
C ASP A 77 -1.42 9.91 -31.72
N VAL A 78 -2.53 10.59 -32.06
CA VAL A 78 -3.46 11.13 -31.06
C VAL A 78 -4.50 10.09 -30.66
N ALA A 79 -5.07 9.38 -31.62
CA ALA A 79 -6.15 8.43 -31.37
C ALA A 79 -5.67 7.12 -30.73
N VAL A 80 -4.45 6.68 -31.00
CA VAL A 80 -3.89 5.42 -30.49
C VAL A 80 -2.86 5.69 -29.40
N GLU A 81 -1.72 6.29 -29.72
CA GLU A 81 -0.60 6.41 -28.77
C GLU A 81 -0.95 7.16 -27.48
N LYS A 82 -1.57 8.35 -27.60
CA LYS A 82 -1.97 9.11 -26.40
C LYS A 82 -3.04 8.42 -25.57
N THR A 83 -3.95 7.68 -26.20
CA THR A 83 -4.96 6.94 -25.47
C THR A 83 -4.39 5.67 -24.84
N ASP A 84 -3.38 5.03 -25.46
CA ASP A 84 -2.64 3.92 -24.86
C ASP A 84 -1.89 4.38 -23.61
N GLU A 85 -1.16 5.47 -23.72
CA GLU A 85 -0.46 6.06 -22.57
C GLU A 85 -1.43 6.42 -21.44
N ALA A 86 -2.53 7.09 -21.76
CA ALA A 86 -3.55 7.45 -20.77
C ALA A 86 -4.17 6.23 -20.09
N PHE A 87 -4.41 5.16 -20.85
CA PHE A 87 -4.96 3.91 -20.34
C PHE A 87 -3.97 3.21 -19.38
N LEU A 88 -2.68 3.11 -19.75
CA LEU A 88 -1.64 2.55 -18.90
C LEU A 88 -1.45 3.36 -17.61
N VAL A 89 -1.46 4.69 -17.70
CA VAL A 89 -1.41 5.57 -16.53
C VAL A 89 -2.63 5.35 -15.64
N ALA A 90 -3.82 5.19 -16.21
CA ALA A 90 -5.03 4.89 -15.43
C ALA A 90 -4.93 3.56 -14.68
N LEU A 91 -4.39 2.52 -15.32
CA LEU A 91 -4.15 1.22 -14.69
C LEU A 91 -3.14 1.31 -13.55
N GLN A 92 -2.03 2.01 -13.74
CA GLN A 92 -1.04 2.25 -12.69
C GLN A 92 -1.66 3.02 -11.51
N ASN A 93 -2.45 4.06 -11.78
CA ASN A 93 -3.14 4.82 -10.75
C ASN A 93 -4.19 3.98 -9.99
N LYS A 94 -4.79 2.99 -10.66
CA LYS A 94 -5.68 2.02 -9.99
C LYS A 94 -4.93 1.19 -8.96
N VAL A 95 -3.76 0.64 -9.32
CA VAL A 95 -2.89 -0.12 -8.40
C VAL A 95 -2.48 0.75 -7.20
N LEU A 96 -2.09 2.00 -7.45
CA LEU A 96 -1.75 2.95 -6.38
C LEU A 96 -2.95 3.26 -5.49
N GLY A 97 -4.12 3.48 -6.08
CA GLY A 97 -5.36 3.73 -5.35
C GLY A 97 -5.75 2.57 -4.43
N ASP A 98 -5.63 1.34 -4.92
CA ASP A 98 -5.90 0.13 -4.14
C ASP A 98 -4.93 -0.01 -2.96
N PHE A 99 -3.64 0.27 -3.19
CA PHE A 99 -2.64 0.29 -2.13
C PHE A 99 -2.96 1.32 -1.04
N TYR A 100 -3.24 2.57 -1.41
CA TYR A 100 -3.58 3.59 -0.41
C TYR A 100 -4.92 3.33 0.28
N THR A 101 -5.89 2.75 -0.42
CA THR A 101 -7.14 2.30 0.19
C THR A 101 -6.87 1.22 1.23
N PHE A 102 -6.01 0.26 0.90
CA PHE A 102 -5.60 -0.79 1.83
C PHE A 102 -4.89 -0.23 3.06
N LEU A 103 -3.98 0.73 2.92
CA LEU A 103 -3.31 1.37 4.06
C LEU A 103 -4.29 2.01 5.05
N ASN A 104 -5.39 2.57 4.55
CA ASN A 104 -6.43 3.15 5.40
C ASN A 104 -7.23 2.11 6.21
N THR A 105 -7.07 0.82 5.94
CA THR A 105 -7.69 -0.27 6.73
C THR A 105 -6.88 -0.66 7.96
N GLY A 106 -5.71 -0.06 8.16
CA GLY A 106 -4.90 -0.27 9.36
C GLY A 106 -5.73 -0.12 10.64
N SER A 107 -5.61 -1.07 11.56
CA SER A 107 -6.47 -1.14 12.74
C SER A 107 -5.87 -0.45 13.99
N LEU A 108 -4.60 -0.03 13.94
CA LEU A 108 -3.98 0.71 15.04
C LEU A 108 -4.37 2.19 14.98
N ALA A 109 -5.51 2.52 15.59
CA ALA A 109 -6.05 3.87 15.60
C ALA A 109 -5.31 4.76 16.60
N VAL A 110 -4.89 5.95 16.16
CA VAL A 110 -4.16 6.93 16.96
C VAL A 110 -4.88 8.27 16.88
N ALA A 111 -5.11 8.92 18.02
CA ALA A 111 -5.67 10.27 18.08
C ALA A 111 -4.57 11.27 18.43
N ALA A 112 -4.57 12.42 17.75
CA ALA A 112 -3.62 13.50 17.98
C ALA A 112 -4.30 14.86 17.84
N THR A 113 -3.72 15.90 18.46
CA THR A 113 -4.23 17.28 18.37
C THR A 113 -3.41 18.14 17.44
N THR A 114 -2.17 17.76 17.15
CA THR A 114 -1.29 18.46 16.21
C THR A 114 -0.73 17.48 15.19
N TRP A 115 -0.35 18.00 14.05
CA TRP A 115 0.23 17.18 12.97
C TRP A 115 1.54 16.50 13.39
N GLN A 116 2.41 17.23 14.11
CA GLN A 116 3.65 16.65 14.66
C GLN A 116 3.38 15.52 15.64
N GLN A 117 2.41 15.73 16.54
CA GLN A 117 1.99 14.70 17.50
C GLN A 117 1.43 13.47 16.76
N GLY A 118 0.66 13.67 15.70
CA GLY A 118 0.12 12.60 14.86
C GLY A 118 1.23 11.74 14.26
N LEU A 119 2.27 12.35 13.70
CA LEU A 119 3.44 11.64 13.19
C LEU A 119 4.18 10.88 14.31
N ALA A 120 4.49 11.56 15.40
CA ALA A 120 5.26 10.97 16.49
C ALA A 120 4.53 9.78 17.13
N LEU A 121 3.23 9.95 17.44
CA LEU A 121 2.41 8.90 18.04
C LEU A 121 2.15 7.73 17.08
N ALA A 122 1.91 7.99 15.79
CA ALA A 122 1.72 6.92 14.82
C ALA A 122 2.95 6.01 14.76
N LYS A 123 4.16 6.58 14.67
CA LYS A 123 5.39 5.81 14.70
C LYS A 123 5.59 5.11 16.04
N GLY A 124 5.43 5.84 17.16
CA GLY A 124 5.62 5.29 18.51
C GLY A 124 4.72 4.09 18.77
N ASN A 125 3.44 4.16 18.40
CA ASN A 125 2.50 3.06 18.57
C ASN A 125 2.86 1.84 17.69
N VAL A 126 3.38 2.05 16.46
CA VAL A 126 3.88 0.95 15.63
C VAL A 126 5.04 0.24 16.33
N LEU A 127 6.04 1.00 16.80
CA LEU A 127 7.20 0.43 17.48
C LEU A 127 6.80 -0.31 18.77
N ASP A 128 5.93 0.27 19.59
CA ASP A 128 5.42 -0.34 20.82
C ASP A 128 4.65 -1.64 20.54
N LYS A 129 3.80 -1.62 19.50
CA LYS A 129 3.05 -2.80 19.08
C LYS A 129 3.96 -3.96 18.67
N PHE A 130 4.99 -3.70 17.87
CA PHE A 130 5.92 -4.74 17.44
C PHE A 130 6.82 -5.20 18.59
N ALA A 131 7.28 -4.28 19.44
CA ALA A 131 8.02 -4.64 20.65
C ALA A 131 7.20 -5.55 21.59
N SER A 132 5.88 -5.31 21.71
CA SER A 132 4.98 -6.17 22.50
C SER A 132 4.81 -7.58 21.93
N MET A 133 5.18 -7.79 20.67
CA MET A 133 5.20 -9.09 19.99
C MET A 133 6.60 -9.71 19.92
N ASP A 134 7.58 -9.15 20.67
CA ASP A 134 8.99 -9.52 20.62
C ASP A 134 9.59 -9.49 19.21
N ARG A 135 9.19 -8.46 18.42
CA ARG A 135 9.64 -8.25 17.04
C ARG A 135 10.28 -6.88 16.89
N ASP A 136 11.39 -6.84 16.19
CA ASP A 136 12.07 -5.60 15.85
C ASP A 136 11.53 -5.02 14.53
N VAL A 137 11.38 -3.70 14.51
CA VAL A 137 11.04 -2.93 13.30
C VAL A 137 12.26 -2.14 12.88
N THR A 138 12.81 -2.49 11.72
CA THR A 138 14.02 -1.83 11.19
C THR A 138 13.70 -0.44 10.65
N GLU A 139 12.62 -0.32 9.89
CA GLU A 139 12.23 0.92 9.25
C GLU A 139 10.73 1.13 9.31
N VAL A 140 10.33 2.39 9.54
CA VAL A 140 8.95 2.83 9.46
C VAL A 140 8.82 3.91 8.39
N VAL A 141 7.89 3.68 7.48
CA VAL A 141 7.52 4.62 6.40
C VAL A 141 6.24 5.32 6.78
N GLY A 142 6.20 6.64 6.53
CA GLY A 142 5.03 7.46 6.79
C GLY A 142 4.33 7.89 5.51
N PHE A 143 3.02 8.09 5.62
CA PHE A 143 2.19 8.69 4.57
C PHE A 143 1.40 9.83 5.17
N ALA A 144 1.45 11.00 4.55
CA ALA A 144 0.77 12.19 5.02
C ALA A 144 0.18 13.00 3.87
N ASN A 145 -0.83 13.82 4.16
CA ASN A 145 -1.38 14.72 3.17
C ASN A 145 -0.39 15.85 2.85
N ILE A 146 -0.15 16.10 1.57
CA ILE A 146 0.80 17.11 1.11
C ILE A 146 0.45 18.52 1.60
N LEU A 147 -0.85 18.87 1.67
CA LEU A 147 -1.28 20.19 2.14
C LEU A 147 -1.07 20.38 3.65
N ASP A 148 -1.16 19.30 4.42
CA ASP A 148 -0.91 19.35 5.86
C ASP A 148 0.60 19.48 6.13
N PHE A 149 1.43 18.83 5.33
CA PHE A 149 2.87 18.97 5.40
C PHE A 149 3.33 20.39 5.10
N TYR A 150 2.91 20.96 3.95
CA TYR A 150 3.26 22.33 3.59
C TYR A 150 2.64 23.35 4.54
N GLY A 151 1.44 23.11 5.06
CA GLY A 151 0.86 23.93 6.11
C GLY A 151 1.66 23.91 7.41
N TYR A 152 2.28 22.78 7.74
CA TYR A 152 3.18 22.66 8.90
C TYR A 152 4.53 23.35 8.66
N LEU A 153 5.10 23.24 7.45
CA LEU A 153 6.38 23.88 7.15
C LEU A 153 6.32 25.39 7.30
N GLY A 154 5.21 26.00 6.89
CA GLY A 154 5.08 27.45 6.86
C GLY A 154 6.26 28.11 6.14
N ASP A 155 7.03 28.93 6.87
CA ASP A 155 8.22 29.61 6.36
C ASP A 155 9.52 28.80 6.47
N LYS A 156 9.45 27.52 6.86
CA LYS A 156 10.63 26.65 7.00
C LYS A 156 11.00 26.04 5.67
N GLU A 157 12.24 26.23 5.26
CA GLU A 157 12.80 25.58 4.08
C GLU A 157 13.21 24.14 4.43
N ILE A 158 12.48 23.16 3.89
CA ILE A 158 12.85 21.74 3.91
C ILE A 158 12.88 21.24 2.46
N THR A 159 14.00 20.65 2.07
CA THR A 159 14.14 20.08 0.74
C THR A 159 13.27 18.83 0.59
N THR A 160 12.30 18.88 -0.32
CA THR A 160 11.53 17.73 -0.73
C THR A 160 12.13 17.07 -1.95
N GLN A 161 12.02 15.75 -2.04
CA GLN A 161 12.46 14.99 -3.20
C GLN A 161 11.22 14.49 -3.96
N THR A 162 11.35 14.37 -5.27
CA THR A 162 10.28 13.85 -6.12
C THR A 162 10.81 12.68 -6.95
N ALA A 163 10.15 11.53 -6.86
CA ALA A 163 10.45 10.38 -7.68
C ALA A 163 9.15 9.77 -8.19
N PHE A 164 9.08 9.48 -9.49
CA PHE A 164 7.92 8.84 -10.15
C PHE A 164 6.58 9.52 -9.83
N GLY A 165 6.57 10.85 -9.77
CA GLY A 165 5.37 11.63 -9.47
C GLY A 165 4.95 11.65 -7.99
N LEU A 166 5.74 11.08 -7.09
CA LEU A 166 5.55 11.16 -5.65
C LEU A 166 6.54 12.13 -5.01
N THR A 167 6.04 12.99 -4.14
CA THR A 167 6.86 13.86 -3.29
C THR A 167 7.10 13.15 -1.95
N TYR A 168 8.33 13.13 -1.49
CA TYR A 168 8.70 12.51 -0.22
C TYR A 168 9.84 13.27 0.48
N VAL A 169 9.96 13.04 1.78
CA VAL A 169 11.04 13.55 2.62
C VAL A 169 11.69 12.39 3.35
N GLN A 170 13.02 12.32 3.33
CA GLN A 170 13.79 11.29 4.03
C GLN A 170 14.19 11.76 5.43
N ASN A 171 14.29 10.81 6.35
CA ASN A 171 14.75 11.03 7.72
C ASN A 171 13.99 12.15 8.47
N PHE A 172 12.68 12.29 8.20
CA PHE A 172 11.85 13.28 8.85
C PHE A 172 11.16 12.69 10.09
N MET A 173 11.39 13.29 11.26
CA MET A 173 10.83 12.83 12.55
C MET A 173 11.05 11.34 12.83
N GLY A 174 12.19 10.80 12.36
CA GLY A 174 12.55 9.40 12.54
C GLY A 174 11.89 8.42 11.57
N TYR A 175 11.06 8.87 10.64
CA TYR A 175 10.65 8.04 9.51
C TYR A 175 11.79 7.92 8.50
N SER A 176 12.04 6.72 7.99
CA SER A 176 13.02 6.53 6.90
C SER A 176 12.61 7.31 5.66
N THR A 177 11.32 7.27 5.34
CA THR A 177 10.70 8.03 4.26
C THR A 177 9.30 8.46 4.66
N LEU A 178 8.97 9.73 4.42
CA LEU A 178 7.63 10.27 4.55
C LEU A 178 7.09 10.63 3.15
N PHE A 179 6.10 9.89 2.67
CA PHE A 179 5.44 10.16 1.40
C PHE A 179 4.35 11.21 1.57
N LEU A 180 4.39 12.21 0.69
CA LEU A 180 3.43 13.29 0.68
C LEU A 180 2.42 13.04 -0.43
N LEU A 181 1.19 12.75 -0.05
CA LEU A 181 0.15 12.31 -0.96
C LEU A 181 -0.92 13.39 -1.14
N PRO A 182 -1.51 13.50 -2.34
CA PRO A 182 -2.65 14.37 -2.56
C PRO A 182 -3.89 13.87 -1.81
N ALA A 183 -4.85 14.77 -1.58
CA ALA A 183 -6.10 14.49 -0.87
C ALA A 183 -6.93 13.35 -1.49
N LYS A 184 -6.67 13.01 -2.76
CA LYS A 184 -7.27 11.87 -3.45
C LYS A 184 -6.94 10.54 -2.76
N TYR A 185 -5.74 10.39 -2.20
CA TYR A 185 -5.25 9.15 -1.61
C TYR A 185 -5.28 9.15 -0.08
N ILE A 186 -5.01 10.29 0.54
CA ILE A 186 -5.05 10.43 2.00
C ILE A 186 -5.77 11.73 2.38
N ALA A 187 -6.80 11.61 3.22
CA ALA A 187 -7.55 12.77 3.69
C ALA A 187 -6.65 13.73 4.48
N ARG A 188 -7.06 14.99 4.57
CA ARG A 188 -6.40 15.96 5.46
C ARG A 188 -6.50 15.54 6.92
N ASN A 189 -5.55 15.97 7.71
CA ASN A 189 -5.46 15.64 9.13
C ASN A 189 -5.34 14.13 9.40
N LYS A 190 -4.77 13.39 8.46
CA LYS A 190 -4.51 11.97 8.57
C LYS A 190 -3.05 11.64 8.28
N VAL A 191 -2.49 10.76 9.09
CA VAL A 191 -1.13 10.21 8.92
C VAL A 191 -1.21 8.71 9.07
N ILE A 192 -0.51 7.99 8.21
CA ILE A 192 -0.40 6.54 8.29
C ILE A 192 1.06 6.18 8.46
N ALA A 193 1.36 5.31 9.42
CA ALA A 193 2.69 4.77 9.67
C ALA A 193 2.68 3.26 9.45
N VAL A 194 3.64 2.77 8.66
CA VAL A 194 3.72 1.36 8.26
C VAL A 194 5.16 0.88 8.40
N PRO A 195 5.43 -0.26 9.05
CA PRO A 195 6.73 -0.91 8.98
C PRO A 195 6.99 -1.43 7.57
N VAL A 196 8.22 -1.31 7.13
CA VAL A 196 8.65 -1.91 5.85
C VAL A 196 8.49 -3.43 5.95
N GLU A 197 8.09 -4.07 4.84
CA GLU A 197 7.85 -5.51 4.74
C GLU A 197 6.65 -6.08 5.55
N ASN A 198 5.85 -5.22 6.19
CA ASN A 198 4.60 -5.67 6.82
C ASN A 198 3.47 -5.90 5.82
N ILE A 199 3.63 -5.46 4.57
CA ILE A 199 2.63 -5.59 3.52
C ILE A 199 3.14 -6.52 2.43
N ASP A 200 2.42 -7.60 2.21
CA ASP A 200 2.63 -8.53 1.11
C ASP A 200 1.75 -8.15 -0.08
N LEU A 201 2.35 -8.07 -1.25
CA LEU A 201 1.65 -7.96 -2.50
C LEU A 201 1.68 -9.32 -3.21
N TYR A 202 0.63 -10.09 -3.05
CA TYR A 202 0.45 -11.31 -3.81
C TYR A 202 -0.02 -10.96 -5.22
N TYR A 203 0.65 -11.51 -6.23
CA TYR A 203 0.25 -11.28 -7.62
C TYR A 203 0.41 -12.52 -8.49
N ILE A 204 -0.40 -12.58 -9.53
CA ILE A 204 -0.29 -13.57 -10.61
C ILE A 204 0.34 -12.87 -11.81
N ASP A 205 1.39 -13.46 -12.36
CA ASP A 205 2.04 -12.95 -13.56
C ASP A 205 1.10 -13.09 -14.76
N PRO A 206 0.71 -11.98 -15.43
CA PRO A 206 -0.16 -12.06 -16.59
C PRO A 206 0.42 -12.86 -17.77
N ALA A 207 1.75 -13.00 -17.84
CA ALA A 207 2.44 -13.80 -18.84
C ALA A 207 2.63 -15.26 -18.43
N ASP A 208 1.90 -15.73 -17.40
CA ASP A 208 2.01 -17.13 -16.95
C ASP A 208 1.55 -18.11 -18.03
N SER A 209 2.26 -19.24 -18.11
CA SER A 209 2.00 -20.30 -19.10
C SER A 209 0.59 -20.89 -19.03
N ASP A 210 -0.08 -20.81 -17.87
CA ASP A 210 -1.44 -21.32 -17.72
C ASP A 210 -2.47 -20.44 -18.47
N PHE A 211 -2.22 -19.14 -18.60
CA PHE A 211 -3.04 -18.27 -19.46
C PHE A 211 -2.78 -18.51 -20.94
N ALA A 212 -1.53 -18.83 -21.31
CA ALA A 212 -1.19 -19.20 -22.68
C ALA A 212 -1.92 -20.49 -23.15
N LYS A 213 -2.21 -21.43 -22.25
CA LYS A 213 -3.03 -22.62 -22.56
C LYS A 213 -4.47 -22.28 -22.98
N LEU A 214 -4.97 -21.13 -22.57
CA LEU A 214 -6.27 -20.60 -23.03
C LEU A 214 -6.18 -19.86 -24.36
N GLY A 215 -4.99 -19.79 -24.99
CA GLY A 215 -4.74 -18.98 -26.18
C GLY A 215 -4.57 -17.48 -25.88
N LEU A 216 -4.46 -17.08 -24.61
CA LEU A 216 -4.30 -15.70 -24.16
C LEU A 216 -2.81 -15.42 -23.94
N ASN A 217 -2.27 -14.50 -24.73
CA ASN A 217 -0.88 -14.07 -24.63
C ASN A 217 -0.83 -12.59 -24.25
N TYR A 218 -0.40 -12.32 -23.02
CA TYR A 218 -0.21 -10.97 -22.53
C TYR A 218 1.26 -10.61 -22.49
N THR A 219 1.58 -9.38 -22.91
CA THR A 219 2.91 -8.78 -22.73
C THR A 219 2.90 -7.97 -21.45
N VAL A 220 3.86 -8.22 -20.59
CA VAL A 220 3.98 -7.50 -19.32
C VAL A 220 4.50 -6.09 -19.55
N GLN A 221 3.84 -5.11 -18.95
CA GLN A 221 4.20 -3.70 -19.02
C GLN A 221 4.96 -3.25 -17.77
N GLY A 222 6.17 -2.70 -18.00
CA GLY A 222 7.03 -2.19 -16.94
C GLY A 222 7.82 -3.26 -16.19
N GLU A 223 8.55 -2.84 -15.15
CA GLU A 223 9.45 -3.69 -14.35
C GLU A 223 8.73 -4.49 -13.25
N THR A 224 7.44 -4.31 -13.08
CA THR A 224 6.71 -4.81 -11.91
C THR A 224 5.93 -6.11 -12.16
N ASN A 225 5.82 -6.55 -13.41
CA ASN A 225 5.06 -7.75 -13.83
C ASN A 225 3.61 -7.82 -13.30
N LEU A 226 3.01 -6.67 -12.97
CA LEU A 226 1.66 -6.60 -12.43
C LEU A 226 0.59 -6.42 -13.50
N ILE A 227 0.94 -5.76 -14.61
CA ILE A 227 0.00 -5.40 -15.67
C ILE A 227 0.41 -6.11 -16.94
N GLY A 228 -0.44 -7.01 -17.42
CA GLY A 228 -0.32 -7.63 -18.72
C GLY A 228 -1.18 -6.91 -19.73
N VAL A 229 -0.67 -6.71 -20.94
CA VAL A 229 -1.38 -6.02 -22.04
C VAL A 229 -1.36 -6.88 -23.29
N HIS A 230 -2.47 -6.90 -24.01
CA HIS A 230 -2.62 -7.52 -25.31
C HIS A 230 -3.34 -6.56 -26.24
N VAL A 231 -2.88 -6.45 -27.49
CA VAL A 231 -3.49 -5.61 -28.52
C VAL A 231 -3.96 -6.50 -29.65
N ASP A 232 -5.20 -6.31 -30.08
CA ASP A 232 -5.79 -7.05 -31.19
C ASP A 232 -6.72 -6.14 -32.02
N GLY A 233 -6.98 -6.52 -33.28
CA GLY A 233 -7.88 -5.80 -34.16
C GLY A 233 -9.22 -6.51 -34.31
N ASP A 234 -10.33 -5.80 -34.11
CA ASP A 234 -11.68 -6.31 -34.38
C ASP A 234 -12.18 -5.78 -35.74
N TYR A 235 -12.10 -6.62 -36.76
CA TYR A 235 -12.57 -6.28 -38.10
C TYR A 235 -14.09 -6.10 -38.19
N SER A 236 -14.86 -6.72 -37.31
CA SER A 236 -16.33 -6.60 -37.28
C SER A 236 -16.79 -5.21 -36.86
N ARG A 237 -15.99 -4.52 -36.05
CA ARG A 237 -16.25 -3.18 -35.54
C ARG A 237 -15.33 -2.12 -36.13
N ALA A 238 -14.34 -2.54 -36.94
CA ALA A 238 -13.27 -1.68 -37.44
C ALA A 238 -12.56 -0.91 -36.30
N THR A 239 -12.17 -1.65 -35.25
CA THR A 239 -11.49 -1.09 -34.06
C THR A 239 -10.18 -1.80 -33.80
N GLY A 240 -9.24 -1.06 -33.17
CA GLY A 240 -8.08 -1.61 -32.49
C GLY A 240 -8.35 -1.64 -30.99
N ASP A 241 -8.29 -2.82 -30.40
CA ASP A 241 -8.63 -3.04 -28.99
C ASP A 241 -7.38 -3.37 -28.18
N MET A 242 -7.25 -2.76 -27.00
CA MET A 242 -6.22 -3.07 -26.03
C MET A 242 -6.87 -3.66 -24.79
N TYR A 243 -6.45 -4.85 -24.44
CA TYR A 243 -6.89 -5.59 -23.26
C TYR A 243 -5.83 -5.55 -22.19
N ALA A 244 -6.22 -5.34 -20.93
CA ALA A 244 -5.31 -5.39 -19.79
C ALA A 244 -5.81 -6.38 -18.74
N LEU A 245 -4.86 -7.13 -18.18
CA LEU A 245 -5.09 -8.10 -17.13
C LEU A 245 -4.23 -7.75 -15.91
N MET A 246 -4.83 -7.76 -14.73
CA MET A 246 -4.15 -7.57 -13.44
C MET A 246 -4.72 -8.55 -12.42
N GLY A 247 -3.85 -9.34 -11.79
CA GLY A 247 -4.22 -10.20 -10.67
C GLY A 247 -3.36 -9.86 -9.46
N MET A 248 -3.93 -9.17 -8.47
CA MET A 248 -3.19 -8.80 -7.26
C MET A 248 -4.07 -8.80 -6.03
N LYS A 249 -3.46 -9.06 -4.88
CA LYS A 249 -4.08 -8.93 -3.57
C LYS A 249 -3.07 -8.41 -2.56
N LEU A 250 -3.45 -7.34 -1.86
CA LEU A 250 -2.68 -6.78 -0.77
C LEU A 250 -3.06 -7.47 0.53
N TRP A 251 -2.07 -7.71 1.33
CA TRP A 251 -2.19 -8.34 2.63
C TRP A 251 -1.22 -7.70 3.62
N ALA A 252 -1.62 -7.50 4.87
CA ALA A 252 -0.73 -7.13 5.94
C ALA A 252 -0.54 -8.31 6.89
N GLU A 253 0.69 -8.68 7.16
CA GLU A 253 0.99 -9.73 8.14
C GLU A 253 0.43 -9.34 9.51
N TYR A 254 0.60 -8.07 9.88
CA TYR A 254 0.03 -7.46 11.07
C TYR A 254 -0.77 -6.21 10.68
N LEU A 255 -2.09 -6.37 10.54
CA LEU A 255 -2.98 -5.25 10.22
C LEU A 255 -3.03 -4.23 11.39
N ASP A 256 -2.90 -4.73 12.60
CA ASP A 256 -2.76 -3.95 13.84
C ASP A 256 -1.35 -3.37 14.05
N GLY A 257 -0.43 -3.63 13.15
CA GLY A 257 0.87 -2.98 13.01
C GLY A 257 0.87 -1.78 12.05
N ILE A 258 -0.27 -1.48 11.40
CA ILE A 258 -0.44 -0.28 10.56
C ILE A 258 -1.17 0.77 11.38
N ALA A 259 -0.47 1.84 11.76
CA ALA A 259 -1.06 2.93 12.53
C ALA A 259 -1.72 3.97 11.63
N VAL A 260 -2.96 4.31 11.94
CA VAL A 260 -3.72 5.38 11.29
C VAL A 260 -4.01 6.47 12.31
N ALA A 261 -3.26 7.57 12.24
CA ALA A 261 -3.45 8.71 13.11
C ALA A 261 -4.46 9.69 12.50
N THR A 262 -5.44 10.07 13.31
CA THR A 262 -6.39 11.13 12.98
C THR A 262 -6.11 12.34 13.87
N ILE A 263 -5.91 13.50 13.23
CA ILE A 263 -5.56 14.75 13.89
C ILE A 263 -6.80 15.58 14.00
N THR A 264 -7.22 15.88 15.23
CA THR A 264 -8.31 16.81 15.51
C THR A 264 -7.71 18.06 16.14
N PRO A 265 -7.53 19.16 15.37
CA PRO A 265 -6.99 20.40 15.92
C PRO A 265 -7.85 20.86 17.11
N ALA A 266 -7.19 21.29 18.20
CA ALA A 266 -7.91 21.88 19.31
C ALA A 266 -8.68 23.13 18.82
N GLU A 267 -9.94 23.24 19.18
CA GLU A 267 -10.73 24.42 18.88
C GLU A 267 -10.03 25.65 19.48
N THR A 268 -9.66 26.60 18.64
CA THR A 268 -9.16 27.91 19.07
C THR A 268 -10.33 28.60 19.77
N LYS A 269 -10.36 28.62 21.10
CA LYS A 269 -11.33 29.42 21.85
C LYS A 269 -11.17 30.84 21.38
N SER A 270 -12.12 31.33 20.61
CA SER A 270 -12.26 32.74 20.26
C SER A 270 -12.33 33.55 21.58
N THR A 271 -11.28 34.29 21.86
CA THR A 271 -11.26 35.24 22.97
C THR A 271 -12.31 36.29 22.67
N LYS A 272 -13.50 36.15 23.27
CA LYS A 272 -14.48 37.25 23.29
C LYS A 272 -13.83 38.45 23.93
N THR A 273 -13.50 39.41 23.14
CA THR A 273 -13.13 40.77 23.62
C THR A 273 -14.29 41.30 24.43
N VAL A 274 -14.13 41.35 25.72
CA VAL A 274 -15.01 42.04 26.62
C VAL A 274 -14.88 43.54 26.25
N LYS A 275 -15.87 44.09 25.61
CA LYS A 275 -16.02 45.56 25.52
C LYS A 275 -16.26 46.07 26.93
N ALA A 276 -15.28 46.77 27.48
CA ALA A 276 -15.52 47.68 28.62
C ALA A 276 -16.44 48.81 28.18
N GLU A 277 -17.60 48.85 28.76
CA GLU A 277 -18.45 50.05 28.76
C GLU A 277 -17.80 51.09 29.66
N GLN A 278 -17.60 52.28 29.11
CA GLN A 278 -17.61 53.56 29.82
C GLN A 278 -18.63 54.43 29.19
#